data_d408ee917ae12db0e8f6ccb968e211a8
#
_entry.id   d408ee917ae12db0e8f6ccb968e211a8
#
_cell.length_a   1.000
_cell.length_b   1.000
_cell.length_c   1.000
_cell.angle_alpha   90.00
_cell.angle_beta   90.00
_cell.angle_gamma   90.00
#
_symmetry.space_group_name_H-M   'P 1'
#
loop_
_entity.id
_entity.type
_entity.pdbx_description
1 polymer ?
#
loop_
_entity_poly.entity_id
_entity_poly.type
_entity_poly.pdbx_seq_one_letter_code
_entity_poly.pdbx_strand_id
1 'polypeptide(L)'
;MRVSVRINVDKDILQKYFFIGLLFLVSVLIFFIFLPFIEVIILSAIFAVILSPLHKRLTRLLAGRSGISAFVVILLFAVIIIVPVFLLTVQILDESKNLYIQLTSQTELNYAHQITYVIEKPIQRFYPGFSFDIGAVIGVGTDLIISHLSSIVSSVFNIVTGIILMFISLYFFLRDGSKFKKVLVVLSPMNNEYDERIFSKIKQTVLSTVKGVLFIAIIQGLLAGIGMKIFGVPNATLWGSVSAVASLVPGLGTAIIFIPAVSYMFIIGNVPFAIGLLLWGILIVGLVDNFLGPYLYSRGSEIHQLIMLFAVLGGIGLFGPVGFIFGPIIIALFFTLIEIYQTLILKKNLE
;
A
#
# COMPACT_ATOMS: atom_id res chain seq x y z
N MET A 1 -48.19 -40.24 38.14
CA MET A 1 -48.64 -39.57 36.89
C MET A 1 -47.47 -38.84 36.26
N ARG A 2 -46.81 -39.49 35.26
CA ARG A 2 -45.67 -38.88 34.56
C ARG A 2 -46.23 -38.13 33.33
N VAL A 3 -46.20 -36.79 33.40
CA VAL A 3 -46.55 -35.93 32.26
C VAL A 3 -45.34 -35.94 31.31
N SER A 4 -45.40 -36.74 30.24
CA SER A 4 -44.45 -36.68 29.14
C SER A 4 -44.82 -35.48 28.26
N VAL A 5 -44.14 -34.37 28.45
CA VAL A 5 -44.19 -33.23 27.50
C VAL A 5 -43.53 -33.69 26.21
N ARG A 6 -44.31 -34.11 25.21
CA ARG A 6 -43.84 -34.29 23.83
C ARG A 6 -43.69 -32.90 23.25
N ILE A 7 -42.44 -32.41 23.20
CA ILE A 7 -42.07 -31.25 22.38
C ILE A 7 -42.19 -31.72 20.93
N ASN A 8 -43.28 -31.39 20.29
CA ASN A 8 -43.47 -31.63 18.85
C ASN A 8 -42.70 -30.53 18.08
N VAL A 9 -41.40 -30.70 18.02
CA VAL A 9 -40.56 -29.82 17.18
C VAL A 9 -40.88 -30.14 15.73
N ASP A 10 -41.42 -29.17 15.03
CA ASP A 10 -41.70 -29.29 13.60
C ASP A 10 -40.37 -29.61 12.89
N LYS A 11 -40.29 -30.84 12.32
CA LYS A 11 -39.06 -31.35 11.70
C LYS A 11 -38.54 -30.41 10.61
N ASP A 12 -39.41 -29.71 9.89
CA ASP A 12 -39.05 -28.75 8.83
C ASP A 12 -38.38 -27.51 9.44
N ILE A 13 -38.82 -27.05 10.58
CA ILE A 13 -38.20 -25.91 11.29
C ILE A 13 -36.82 -26.33 11.82
N LEU A 14 -36.69 -27.49 12.41
CA LEU A 14 -35.42 -28.02 12.93
C LEU A 14 -34.41 -28.18 11.79
N GLN A 15 -34.83 -28.72 10.65
CA GLN A 15 -34.00 -28.92 9.46
C GLN A 15 -33.50 -27.58 8.89
N LYS A 16 -34.37 -26.55 8.82
CA LYS A 16 -34.00 -25.20 8.37
C LYS A 16 -32.93 -24.57 9.29
N TYR A 17 -33.14 -24.60 10.62
CA TYR A 17 -32.17 -24.05 11.55
C TYR A 17 -30.83 -24.82 11.55
N PHE A 18 -30.89 -26.15 11.45
CA PHE A 18 -29.69 -26.97 11.33
C PHE A 18 -28.92 -26.62 10.06
N PHE A 19 -29.60 -26.48 8.93
CA PHE A 19 -28.97 -26.11 7.64
C PHE A 19 -28.35 -24.72 7.71
N ILE A 20 -29.06 -23.72 8.29
CA ILE A 20 -28.52 -22.36 8.48
C ILE A 20 -27.31 -22.39 9.40
N GLY A 21 -27.36 -23.15 10.50
CA GLY A 21 -26.22 -23.30 11.40
C GLY A 21 -25.01 -23.95 10.73
N LEU A 22 -25.24 -25.00 9.91
CA LEU A 22 -24.19 -25.63 9.15
C LEU A 22 -23.59 -24.69 8.08
N LEU A 23 -24.45 -23.95 7.37
CA LEU A 23 -24.03 -22.96 6.40
C LEU A 23 -23.17 -21.86 7.05
N PHE A 24 -23.60 -21.38 8.21
CA PHE A 24 -22.85 -20.39 8.98
C PHE A 24 -21.47 -20.93 9.40
N LEU A 25 -21.43 -22.15 9.97
CA LEU A 25 -20.19 -22.79 10.38
C LEU A 25 -19.21 -22.93 9.20
N VAL A 26 -19.69 -23.45 8.05
CA VAL A 26 -18.87 -23.59 6.85
C VAL A 26 -18.40 -22.24 6.32
N SER A 27 -19.25 -21.21 6.35
CA SER A 27 -18.89 -19.84 5.94
C SER A 27 -17.78 -19.25 6.82
N VAL A 28 -17.83 -19.49 8.12
CA VAL A 28 -16.78 -19.07 9.06
C VAL A 28 -15.47 -19.80 8.76
N LEU A 29 -15.51 -21.11 8.50
CA LEU A 29 -14.31 -21.86 8.14
C LEU A 29 -13.72 -21.37 6.82
N ILE A 30 -14.55 -21.10 5.81
CA ILE A 30 -14.12 -20.51 4.52
C ILE A 30 -13.45 -19.16 4.76
N PHE A 31 -14.02 -18.31 5.60
CA PHE A 31 -13.43 -17.01 5.94
C PHE A 31 -12.01 -17.17 6.50
N PHE A 32 -11.79 -18.08 7.44
CA PHE A 32 -10.46 -18.34 8.01
C PHE A 32 -9.48 -18.91 6.98
N ILE A 33 -9.92 -19.75 6.04
CA ILE A 33 -9.10 -20.30 4.96
C ILE A 33 -8.63 -19.17 4.03
N PHE A 34 -9.50 -18.21 3.72
CA PHE A 34 -9.16 -17.10 2.83
C PHE A 34 -8.45 -15.94 3.51
N LEU A 35 -8.47 -15.86 4.84
CA LEU A 35 -7.90 -14.76 5.61
C LEU A 35 -6.42 -14.46 5.26
N PRO A 36 -5.50 -15.45 5.11
CA PRO A 36 -4.12 -15.19 4.73
C PRO A 36 -3.96 -14.61 3.30
N PHE A 37 -4.95 -14.81 2.44
CA PHE A 37 -4.91 -14.39 1.04
C PHE A 37 -5.72 -13.13 0.75
N ILE A 38 -6.38 -12.57 1.78
CA ILE A 38 -7.35 -11.49 1.58
C ILE A 38 -6.70 -10.24 0.97
N GLU A 39 -5.49 -9.90 1.40
CA GLU A 39 -4.73 -8.77 0.86
C GLU A 39 -4.39 -8.98 -0.63
N VAL A 40 -3.93 -10.17 -0.98
CA VAL A 40 -3.59 -10.56 -2.35
C VAL A 40 -4.82 -10.53 -3.26
N ILE A 41 -5.95 -11.04 -2.78
CA ILE A 41 -7.22 -11.06 -3.53
C ILE A 41 -7.73 -9.64 -3.75
N ILE A 42 -7.72 -8.80 -2.70
CA ILE A 42 -8.17 -7.40 -2.79
C ILE A 42 -7.27 -6.62 -3.76
N LEU A 43 -5.94 -6.75 -3.62
CA LEU A 43 -4.99 -6.07 -4.50
C LEU A 43 -5.19 -6.49 -5.96
N SER A 44 -5.40 -7.79 -6.21
CA SER A 44 -5.71 -8.31 -7.54
C SER A 44 -7.02 -7.75 -8.09
N ALA A 45 -8.07 -7.65 -7.27
CA ALA A 45 -9.34 -7.08 -7.67
C ALA A 45 -9.21 -5.58 -8.00
N ILE A 46 -8.44 -4.82 -7.21
CA ILE A 46 -8.13 -3.41 -7.47
C ILE A 46 -7.42 -3.25 -8.82
N PHE A 47 -6.35 -4.02 -9.06
CA PHE A 47 -5.64 -3.99 -10.34
C PHE A 47 -6.52 -4.46 -11.50
N ALA A 48 -7.40 -5.44 -11.30
CA ALA A 48 -8.36 -5.84 -12.32
C ALA A 48 -9.31 -4.71 -12.71
N VAL A 49 -9.77 -3.91 -11.76
CA VAL A 49 -10.60 -2.72 -12.03
C VAL A 49 -9.82 -1.68 -12.84
N ILE A 50 -8.56 -1.42 -12.46
CA ILE A 50 -7.68 -0.44 -13.12
C ILE A 50 -7.36 -0.88 -14.56
N LEU A 51 -7.01 -2.17 -14.74
CA LEU A 51 -6.58 -2.73 -16.01
C LEU A 51 -7.75 -3.17 -16.92
N SER A 52 -8.98 -3.19 -16.38
CA SER A 52 -10.19 -3.58 -17.14
C SER A 52 -10.39 -2.81 -18.45
N PRO A 53 -10.16 -1.48 -18.55
CA PRO A 53 -10.29 -0.77 -19.85
C PRO A 53 -9.30 -1.28 -20.88
N LEU A 54 -8.04 -1.52 -20.48
CA LEU A 54 -6.99 -2.06 -21.35
C LEU A 54 -7.34 -3.48 -21.80
N HIS A 55 -7.73 -4.34 -20.84
CA HIS A 55 -8.17 -5.70 -21.12
C HIS A 55 -9.34 -5.75 -22.12
N LYS A 56 -10.38 -4.91 -21.96
CA LYS A 56 -11.51 -4.84 -22.86
C LYS A 56 -11.12 -4.38 -24.28
N ARG A 57 -10.14 -3.47 -24.41
CA ARG A 57 -9.61 -3.03 -25.71
C ARG A 57 -8.87 -4.19 -26.40
N LEU A 58 -7.95 -4.85 -25.67
CA LEU A 58 -7.20 -5.98 -26.20
C LEU A 58 -8.12 -7.16 -26.55
N THR A 59 -9.12 -7.46 -25.73
CA THR A 59 -10.08 -8.55 -26.03
C THR A 59 -10.81 -8.30 -27.35
N ARG A 60 -11.18 -7.05 -27.65
CA ARG A 60 -11.78 -6.67 -28.94
C ARG A 60 -10.81 -6.87 -30.11
N LEU A 61 -9.53 -6.49 -29.93
CA LEU A 61 -8.49 -6.68 -30.93
C LEU A 61 -8.15 -8.16 -31.16
N LEU A 62 -8.25 -8.98 -30.13
CA LEU A 62 -7.95 -10.42 -30.17
C LEU A 62 -9.19 -11.31 -30.46
N ALA A 63 -10.13 -10.80 -31.23
CA ALA A 63 -11.33 -11.53 -31.67
C ALA A 63 -12.10 -12.19 -30.52
N GLY A 64 -12.23 -11.53 -29.36
CA GLY A 64 -13.00 -12.01 -28.21
C GLY A 64 -12.26 -12.97 -27.29
N ARG A 65 -10.98 -13.26 -27.53
CA ARG A 65 -10.18 -14.20 -26.73
C ARG A 65 -9.77 -13.57 -25.38
N SER A 66 -10.67 -13.58 -24.41
CA SER A 66 -10.49 -12.95 -23.09
C SER A 66 -9.28 -13.50 -22.32
N GLY A 67 -9.01 -14.81 -22.37
CA GLY A 67 -7.87 -15.42 -21.67
C GLY A 67 -6.51 -14.95 -22.20
N ILE A 68 -6.35 -14.86 -23.52
CA ILE A 68 -5.10 -14.36 -24.14
C ILE A 68 -4.93 -12.87 -23.82
N SER A 69 -6.01 -12.10 -23.91
CA SER A 69 -6.00 -10.68 -23.54
C SER A 69 -5.60 -10.46 -22.08
N ALA A 70 -6.14 -11.26 -21.15
CA ALA A 70 -5.77 -11.18 -19.74
C ALA A 70 -4.28 -11.47 -19.52
N PHE A 71 -3.75 -12.51 -20.15
CA PHE A 71 -2.34 -12.88 -20.07
C PHE A 71 -1.42 -11.75 -20.59
N VAL A 72 -1.75 -11.19 -21.76
CA VAL A 72 -0.96 -10.07 -22.35
C VAL A 72 -1.01 -8.83 -21.45
N VAL A 73 -2.17 -8.49 -20.89
CA VAL A 73 -2.30 -7.34 -19.96
C VAL A 73 -1.45 -7.55 -18.72
N ILE A 74 -1.43 -8.76 -18.15
CA ILE A 74 -0.61 -9.07 -16.97
C ILE A 74 0.88 -9.01 -17.31
N LEU A 75 1.28 -9.53 -18.46
CA LEU A 75 2.67 -9.45 -18.90
C LEU A 75 3.13 -7.98 -19.06
N LEU A 76 2.32 -7.14 -19.70
CA LEU A 76 2.59 -5.70 -19.83
C LEU A 76 2.66 -5.03 -18.45
N PHE A 77 1.74 -5.35 -17.55
CA PHE A 77 1.70 -4.82 -16.19
C PHE A 77 2.94 -5.25 -15.39
N ALA A 78 3.33 -6.52 -15.49
CA ALA A 78 4.54 -7.05 -14.87
C ALA A 78 5.79 -6.32 -15.37
N VAL A 79 5.92 -6.11 -16.68
CA VAL A 79 7.04 -5.37 -17.28
C VAL A 79 7.07 -3.92 -16.79
N ILE A 80 5.92 -3.23 -16.73
CA ILE A 80 5.82 -1.85 -16.24
C ILE A 80 6.25 -1.72 -14.78
N ILE A 81 6.06 -2.76 -13.96
CA ILE A 81 6.50 -2.75 -12.56
C ILE A 81 7.94 -3.24 -12.43
N ILE A 82 8.27 -4.38 -13.03
CA ILE A 82 9.56 -5.05 -12.81
C ILE A 82 10.71 -4.24 -13.42
N VAL A 83 10.54 -3.66 -14.61
CA VAL A 83 11.62 -2.94 -15.28
C VAL A 83 12.08 -1.71 -14.48
N PRO A 84 11.19 -0.79 -14.03
CA PRO A 84 11.64 0.33 -13.19
C PRO A 84 12.28 -0.13 -11.88
N VAL A 85 11.68 -1.11 -11.20
CA VAL A 85 12.21 -1.64 -9.93
C VAL A 85 13.60 -2.25 -10.14
N PHE A 86 13.79 -3.01 -11.21
CA PHE A 86 15.11 -3.59 -11.55
C PHE A 86 16.14 -2.52 -11.84
N LEU A 87 15.80 -1.53 -12.69
CA LEU A 87 16.72 -0.42 -13.00
C LEU A 87 17.10 0.37 -11.75
N LEU A 88 16.13 0.68 -10.89
CA LEU A 88 16.39 1.37 -9.63
C LEU A 88 17.27 0.51 -8.70
N THR A 89 17.04 -0.80 -8.64
CA THR A 89 17.86 -1.72 -7.82
C THR A 89 19.30 -1.73 -8.28
N VAL A 90 19.55 -1.82 -9.60
CA VAL A 90 20.91 -1.77 -10.16
C VAL A 90 21.59 -0.44 -9.81
N GLN A 91 20.88 0.67 -9.98
CA GLN A 91 21.43 2.00 -9.68
C GLN A 91 21.72 2.20 -8.18
N ILE A 92 20.84 1.68 -7.29
CA ILE A 92 21.06 1.71 -5.83
C ILE A 92 22.30 0.88 -5.47
N LEU A 93 22.46 -0.30 -6.07
CA LEU A 93 23.63 -1.15 -5.82
C LEU A 93 24.94 -0.48 -6.27
N ASP A 94 24.95 0.15 -7.45
CA ASP A 94 26.12 0.88 -7.96
C ASP A 94 26.45 2.08 -7.06
N GLU A 95 25.45 2.84 -6.62
CA GLU A 95 25.65 3.98 -5.72
C GLU A 95 26.13 3.50 -4.33
N SER A 96 25.54 2.43 -3.80
CA SER A 96 25.99 1.84 -2.52
C SER A 96 27.43 1.37 -2.58
N LYS A 97 27.84 0.77 -3.71
CA LYS A 97 29.24 0.37 -3.96
C LYS A 97 30.18 1.58 -4.03
N ASN A 98 29.77 2.65 -4.72
CA ASN A 98 30.55 3.88 -4.80
C ASN A 98 30.71 4.54 -3.42
N LEU A 99 29.64 4.56 -2.62
CA LEU A 99 29.67 5.05 -1.24
C LEU A 99 30.61 4.19 -0.38
N TYR A 100 30.52 2.86 -0.49
CA TYR A 100 31.39 1.93 0.24
C TYR A 100 32.87 2.17 -0.11
N ILE A 101 33.20 2.33 -1.39
CA ILE A 101 34.56 2.63 -1.87
C ILE A 101 35.01 3.99 -1.33
N GLN A 102 34.16 5.02 -1.35
CA GLN A 102 34.50 6.35 -0.81
C GLN A 102 34.75 6.32 0.71
N LEU A 103 33.96 5.52 1.44
CA LEU A 103 34.11 5.38 2.89
C LEU A 103 35.34 4.54 3.29
N THR A 104 35.74 3.56 2.45
CA THR A 104 36.85 2.65 2.78
C THR A 104 38.20 3.07 2.17
N SER A 105 38.19 3.85 1.08
CA SER A 105 39.41 4.05 0.27
C SER A 105 40.42 5.08 0.76
N GLN A 106 40.22 5.86 1.84
CA GLN A 106 41.31 6.68 2.43
C GLN A 106 41.01 7.29 3.82
N THR A 107 39.89 7.02 4.51
CA THR A 107 39.51 8.01 5.49
C THR A 107 38.81 7.47 6.75
N GLU A 108 39.02 6.19 7.09
CA GLU A 108 38.46 5.64 8.36
C GLU A 108 38.78 6.53 9.58
N LEU A 109 39.99 7.10 9.62
CA LEU A 109 40.41 8.00 10.69
C LEU A 109 39.81 9.41 10.58
N ASN A 110 39.62 9.96 9.37
CA ASN A 110 39.12 11.31 9.19
C ASN A 110 37.60 11.43 9.36
N TYR A 111 36.81 10.47 8.88
CA TYR A 111 35.35 10.53 9.06
C TYR A 111 34.94 10.21 10.48
N ALA A 112 35.58 9.21 11.11
CA ALA A 112 35.36 8.95 12.53
C ALA A 112 35.67 10.21 13.35
N HIS A 113 36.81 10.87 13.11
CA HIS A 113 37.16 12.13 13.78
C HIS A 113 36.21 13.30 13.40
N GLN A 114 35.70 13.39 12.18
CA GLN A 114 34.76 14.45 11.81
C GLN A 114 33.37 14.25 12.46
N ILE A 115 32.87 13.02 12.50
CA ILE A 115 31.58 12.72 13.14
C ILE A 115 31.72 12.95 14.65
N THR A 116 32.79 12.48 15.26
CA THR A 116 33.12 12.73 16.67
C THR A 116 33.17 14.24 16.93
N TYR A 117 33.87 14.99 16.09
CA TYR A 117 34.00 16.44 16.25
C TYR A 117 32.66 17.19 16.08
N VAL A 118 31.85 16.80 15.11
CA VAL A 118 30.56 17.47 14.78
C VAL A 118 29.47 17.14 15.80
N ILE A 119 29.44 15.91 16.31
CA ILE A 119 28.42 15.45 17.26
C ILE A 119 28.88 15.69 18.70
N GLU A 120 30.12 15.34 19.05
CA GLU A 120 30.61 15.43 20.43
C GLU A 120 30.82 16.88 20.89
N LYS A 121 31.45 17.73 20.10
CA LYS A 121 31.77 19.10 20.55
C LYS A 121 30.56 19.94 20.98
N PRO A 122 29.44 19.98 20.24
CA PRO A 122 28.25 20.68 20.69
C PRO A 122 27.65 20.08 21.96
N ILE A 123 27.64 18.72 22.06
CA ILE A 123 27.05 18.01 23.20
C ILE A 123 27.94 18.10 24.42
N GLN A 124 29.25 18.02 24.26
CA GLN A 124 30.24 18.17 25.36
C GLN A 124 30.19 19.55 26.03
N ARG A 125 29.67 20.57 25.34
CA ARG A 125 29.41 21.87 25.99
C ARG A 125 28.34 21.80 27.08
N PHE A 126 27.38 20.87 26.92
CA PHE A 126 26.29 20.66 27.89
C PHE A 126 26.50 19.43 28.76
N TYR A 127 27.27 18.43 28.27
CA TYR A 127 27.59 17.20 28.98
C TYR A 127 29.05 16.78 28.73
N PRO A 128 29.99 17.21 29.56
CA PRO A 128 31.45 17.08 29.36
C PRO A 128 31.98 15.63 29.26
N GLY A 129 31.16 14.62 29.62
CA GLY A 129 31.54 13.19 29.56
C GLY A 129 30.95 12.44 28.34
N PHE A 130 30.33 13.14 27.40
CA PHE A 130 29.73 12.48 26.23
C PHE A 130 30.81 12.05 25.23
N SER A 131 30.85 10.75 24.90
CA SER A 131 31.66 10.17 23.82
C SER A 131 30.76 9.39 22.87
N PHE A 132 30.89 9.62 21.57
CA PHE A 132 30.14 8.92 20.53
C PHE A 132 31.00 7.82 19.91
N ASP A 133 30.68 6.56 20.24
CA ASP A 133 31.38 5.39 19.71
C ASP A 133 30.74 4.93 18.42
N ILE A 134 31.35 5.31 17.28
CA ILE A 134 30.92 4.91 15.93
C ILE A 134 31.07 3.38 15.75
N GLY A 135 32.08 2.75 16.35
CA GLY A 135 32.28 1.30 16.29
C GLY A 135 31.10 0.55 16.90
N ALA A 136 30.59 1.03 18.04
CA ALA A 136 29.40 0.48 18.67
C ALA A 136 28.17 0.61 17.79
N VAL A 137 27.98 1.75 17.09
CA VAL A 137 26.84 1.96 16.17
C VAL A 137 26.92 1.03 14.95
N ILE A 138 28.11 0.87 14.37
CA ILE A 138 28.34 -0.07 13.26
C ILE A 138 28.13 -1.50 13.72
N GLY A 139 28.62 -1.87 14.91
CA GLY A 139 28.42 -3.19 15.52
C GLY A 139 26.94 -3.52 15.69
N VAL A 140 26.16 -2.62 16.30
CA VAL A 140 24.70 -2.78 16.45
C VAL A 140 24.02 -2.90 15.08
N GLY A 141 24.41 -2.10 14.08
CA GLY A 141 23.88 -2.19 12.72
C GLY A 141 24.17 -3.56 12.07
N THR A 142 25.38 -4.07 12.24
CA THR A 142 25.78 -5.38 11.72
C THR A 142 25.04 -6.52 12.41
N ASP A 143 24.91 -6.47 13.74
CA ASP A 143 24.17 -7.46 14.51
C ASP A 143 22.68 -7.47 14.15
N LEU A 144 22.07 -6.31 13.93
CA LEU A 144 20.70 -6.21 13.44
C LEU A 144 20.53 -6.87 12.06
N ILE A 145 21.46 -6.66 11.14
CA ILE A 145 21.40 -7.29 9.80
C ILE A 145 21.55 -8.81 9.95
N ILE A 146 22.53 -9.29 10.69
CA ILE A 146 22.79 -10.73 10.85
C ILE A 146 21.63 -11.43 11.57
N SER A 147 21.14 -10.85 12.67
CA SER A 147 20.06 -11.43 13.46
C SER A 147 18.72 -11.50 12.69
N HIS A 148 18.52 -10.61 11.72
CA HIS A 148 17.32 -10.58 10.89
C HIS A 148 17.48 -11.26 9.53
N LEU A 149 18.62 -11.88 9.24
CA LEU A 149 18.88 -12.49 7.93
C LEU A 149 17.83 -13.57 7.57
N SER A 150 17.48 -14.43 8.54
CA SER A 150 16.45 -15.46 8.36
C SER A 150 15.05 -14.87 8.12
N SER A 151 14.72 -13.77 8.80
CA SER A 151 13.44 -13.06 8.61
C SER A 151 13.39 -12.32 7.27
N ILE A 152 14.53 -11.82 6.78
CA ILE A 152 14.63 -11.23 5.44
C ILE A 152 14.37 -12.29 4.36
N VAL A 153 15.00 -13.46 4.46
CA VAL A 153 14.81 -14.56 3.51
C VAL A 153 13.36 -15.04 3.48
N SER A 154 12.74 -15.24 4.65
CA SER A 154 11.33 -15.63 4.74
C SER A 154 10.40 -14.54 4.21
N SER A 155 10.71 -13.27 4.44
CA SER A 155 9.95 -12.14 3.89
C SER A 155 10.01 -12.09 2.37
N VAL A 156 11.19 -12.29 1.77
CA VAL A 156 11.33 -12.36 0.31
C VAL A 156 10.51 -13.51 -0.26
N PHE A 157 10.55 -14.70 0.36
CA PHE A 157 9.73 -15.83 -0.07
C PHE A 157 8.24 -15.52 -0.02
N ASN A 158 7.76 -14.91 1.06
CA ASN A 158 6.36 -14.51 1.22
C ASN A 158 5.94 -13.45 0.17
N ILE A 159 6.80 -12.46 -0.09
CA ILE A 159 6.56 -11.43 -1.11
C ILE A 159 6.46 -12.07 -2.50
N VAL A 160 7.41 -12.94 -2.88
CA VAL A 160 7.40 -13.61 -4.18
C VAL A 160 6.15 -14.49 -4.34
N THR A 161 5.82 -15.27 -3.31
CA THR A 161 4.60 -16.09 -3.31
C THR A 161 3.35 -15.21 -3.43
N GLY A 162 3.28 -14.11 -2.68
CA GLY A 162 2.18 -13.15 -2.76
C GLY A 162 2.03 -12.53 -4.15
N ILE A 163 3.13 -12.16 -4.79
CA ILE A 163 3.14 -11.62 -6.16
C ILE A 163 2.63 -12.66 -7.18
N ILE A 164 3.09 -13.91 -7.07
CA ILE A 164 2.63 -14.99 -7.95
C ILE A 164 1.11 -15.21 -7.79
N LEU A 165 0.64 -15.31 -6.54
CA LEU A 165 -0.79 -15.48 -6.25
C LEU A 165 -1.61 -14.27 -6.72
N MET A 166 -1.04 -13.04 -6.59
CA MET A 166 -1.66 -11.82 -7.09
C MET A 166 -1.83 -11.88 -8.62
N PHE A 167 -0.82 -12.26 -9.37
CA PHE A 167 -0.92 -12.36 -10.83
C PHE A 167 -1.88 -13.46 -11.26
N ILE A 168 -1.91 -14.61 -10.58
CA ILE A 168 -2.87 -15.68 -10.83
C ILE A 168 -4.30 -15.16 -10.59
N SER A 169 -4.55 -14.55 -9.44
CA SER A 169 -5.87 -14.00 -9.09
C SER A 169 -6.29 -12.89 -10.07
N LEU A 170 -5.36 -12.01 -10.44
CA LEU A 170 -5.57 -10.95 -11.43
C LEU A 170 -5.97 -11.51 -12.79
N TYR A 171 -5.34 -12.62 -13.22
CA TYR A 171 -5.70 -13.31 -14.46
C TYR A 171 -7.17 -13.74 -14.44
N PHE A 172 -7.60 -14.41 -13.38
CA PHE A 172 -8.99 -14.85 -13.27
C PHE A 172 -9.98 -13.67 -13.16
N PHE A 173 -9.64 -12.62 -12.43
CA PHE A 173 -10.50 -11.44 -12.35
C PHE A 173 -10.62 -10.71 -13.69
N LEU A 174 -9.56 -10.59 -14.47
CA LEU A 174 -9.63 -10.02 -15.82
C LEU A 174 -10.39 -10.90 -16.79
N ARG A 175 -10.14 -12.23 -16.79
CA ARG A 175 -10.77 -13.17 -17.70
C ARG A 175 -12.25 -13.38 -17.40
N ASP A 176 -12.58 -13.64 -16.14
CA ASP A 176 -13.91 -14.09 -15.69
C ASP A 176 -14.66 -13.06 -14.85
N GLY A 177 -14.16 -11.85 -14.68
CA GLY A 177 -14.73 -10.82 -13.79
C GLY A 177 -16.19 -10.47 -14.09
N SER A 178 -16.60 -10.51 -15.36
CA SER A 178 -18.01 -10.32 -15.74
C SER A 178 -18.91 -11.48 -15.29
N LYS A 179 -18.41 -12.71 -15.29
CA LYS A 179 -19.15 -13.87 -14.78
C LYS A 179 -19.25 -13.80 -13.26
N PHE A 180 -18.14 -13.46 -12.59
CA PHE A 180 -18.11 -13.28 -11.15
C PHE A 180 -19.10 -12.22 -10.68
N LYS A 181 -19.13 -11.05 -11.35
CA LYS A 181 -20.13 -10.00 -11.08
C LYS A 181 -21.56 -10.54 -11.23
N LYS A 182 -21.87 -11.30 -12.30
CA LYS A 182 -23.20 -11.90 -12.50
C LYS A 182 -23.59 -12.83 -11.37
N VAL A 183 -22.66 -13.67 -10.91
CA VAL A 183 -22.92 -14.60 -9.78
C VAL A 183 -23.26 -13.80 -8.51
N LEU A 184 -22.51 -12.74 -8.21
CA LEU A 184 -22.80 -11.88 -7.04
C LEU A 184 -24.15 -11.21 -7.12
N VAL A 185 -24.56 -10.71 -8.31
CA VAL A 185 -25.88 -10.11 -8.52
C VAL A 185 -27.00 -11.16 -8.36
N VAL A 186 -26.82 -12.39 -8.85
CA VAL A 186 -27.83 -13.47 -8.68
C VAL A 186 -27.97 -13.90 -7.23
N LEU A 187 -26.89 -13.86 -6.44
CA LEU A 187 -26.92 -14.17 -5.01
C LEU A 187 -27.46 -13.01 -4.16
N SER A 188 -27.46 -11.82 -4.69
CA SER A 188 -28.01 -10.64 -4.00
C SER A 188 -29.54 -10.68 -3.95
N PRO A 189 -30.15 -10.44 -2.79
CA PRO A 189 -31.60 -10.31 -2.67
C PRO A 189 -32.12 -8.93 -3.10
N MET A 190 -31.23 -8.04 -3.59
CA MET A 190 -31.54 -6.67 -3.99
C MET A 190 -31.94 -6.57 -5.46
N ASN A 191 -32.57 -5.44 -5.81
CA ASN A 191 -32.81 -5.12 -7.24
C ASN A 191 -31.47 -4.85 -7.97
N ASN A 192 -31.41 -5.25 -9.23
CA ASN A 192 -30.21 -5.08 -10.07
C ASN A 192 -29.68 -3.64 -10.11
N GLU A 193 -30.56 -2.64 -9.97
CA GLU A 193 -30.19 -1.22 -9.93
C GLU A 193 -29.28 -0.90 -8.73
N TYR A 194 -29.61 -1.42 -7.54
CA TYR A 194 -28.81 -1.21 -6.33
C TYR A 194 -27.46 -1.94 -6.42
N ASP A 195 -27.46 -3.16 -6.95
CA ASP A 195 -26.21 -3.89 -7.19
C ASP A 195 -25.28 -3.14 -8.15
N GLU A 196 -25.83 -2.62 -9.27
CA GLU A 196 -25.05 -1.81 -10.22
C GLU A 196 -24.53 -0.52 -9.57
N ARG A 197 -25.29 0.12 -8.70
CA ARG A 197 -24.88 1.31 -7.95
C ARG A 197 -23.70 1.00 -7.03
N ILE A 198 -23.76 -0.11 -6.29
CA ILE A 198 -22.67 -0.58 -5.41
C ILE A 198 -21.39 -0.85 -6.23
N PHE A 199 -21.48 -1.64 -7.30
CA PHE A 199 -20.32 -1.94 -8.14
C PHE A 199 -19.73 -0.70 -8.81
N SER A 200 -20.58 0.23 -9.25
CA SER A 200 -20.17 1.51 -9.83
C SER A 200 -19.41 2.36 -8.80
N LYS A 201 -19.92 2.44 -7.56
CA LYS A 201 -19.28 3.19 -6.47
C LYS A 201 -17.93 2.61 -6.08
N ILE A 202 -17.85 1.27 -5.93
CA ILE A 202 -16.56 0.59 -5.68
C ILE A 202 -15.56 0.93 -6.79
N LYS A 203 -15.96 0.76 -8.04
CA LYS A 203 -15.09 1.05 -9.20
C LYS A 203 -14.62 2.51 -9.20
N GLN A 204 -15.53 3.45 -8.98
CA GLN A 204 -15.21 4.88 -8.93
C GLN A 204 -14.22 5.18 -7.81
N THR A 205 -14.46 4.66 -6.60
CA THR A 205 -13.58 4.87 -5.45
C THR A 205 -12.19 4.29 -5.71
N VAL A 206 -12.09 3.06 -6.23
CA VAL A 206 -10.80 2.45 -6.60
C VAL A 206 -10.04 3.34 -7.59
N LEU A 207 -10.71 3.77 -8.66
CA LEU A 207 -10.06 4.57 -9.70
C LEU A 207 -9.63 5.95 -9.20
N SER A 208 -10.44 6.63 -8.37
CA SER A 208 -10.10 7.93 -7.81
C SER A 208 -8.93 7.83 -6.82
N THR A 209 -8.95 6.83 -5.93
CA THR A 209 -7.89 6.60 -4.96
C THR A 209 -6.55 6.30 -5.66
N VAL A 210 -6.55 5.38 -6.62
CA VAL A 210 -5.30 5.02 -7.33
C VAL A 210 -4.77 6.19 -8.16
N LYS A 211 -5.63 6.94 -8.84
CA LYS A 211 -5.20 8.17 -9.54
C LYS A 211 -4.61 9.19 -8.57
N GLY A 212 -5.20 9.36 -7.40
CA GLY A 212 -4.70 10.24 -6.36
C GLY A 212 -3.30 9.82 -5.89
N VAL A 213 -3.11 8.53 -5.60
CA VAL A 213 -1.80 7.97 -5.20
C VAL A 213 -0.73 8.18 -6.27
N LEU A 214 -1.03 7.85 -7.52
CA LEU A 214 -0.08 8.05 -8.62
C LEU A 214 0.30 9.53 -8.79
N PHE A 215 -0.67 10.43 -8.65
CA PHE A 215 -0.42 11.87 -8.73
C PHE A 215 0.46 12.36 -7.57
N ILE A 216 0.18 11.90 -6.34
CA ILE A 216 1.00 12.18 -5.16
C ILE A 216 2.41 11.65 -5.35
N ALA A 217 2.56 10.42 -5.83
CA ALA A 217 3.84 9.78 -6.06
C ALA A 217 4.74 10.60 -7.01
N ILE A 218 4.17 11.12 -8.09
CA ILE A 218 4.89 11.98 -9.03
C ILE A 218 5.32 13.29 -8.34
N ILE A 219 4.42 13.94 -7.60
CA ILE A 219 4.74 15.20 -6.90
C ILE A 219 5.82 14.97 -5.85
N GLN A 220 5.71 13.94 -5.04
CA GLN A 220 6.69 13.62 -4.00
C GLN A 220 8.05 13.27 -4.58
N GLY A 221 8.08 12.51 -5.67
CA GLY A 221 9.33 12.20 -6.37
C GLY A 221 10.02 13.45 -6.92
N LEU A 222 9.25 14.38 -7.50
CA LEU A 222 9.77 15.66 -7.99
C LEU A 222 10.28 16.53 -6.84
N LEU A 223 9.50 16.69 -5.78
CA LEU A 223 9.88 17.48 -4.59
C LEU A 223 11.08 16.87 -3.87
N ALA A 224 11.15 15.55 -3.76
CA ALA A 224 12.29 14.84 -3.19
C ALA A 224 13.57 15.08 -4.04
N GLY A 225 13.48 14.91 -5.36
CA GLY A 225 14.59 15.17 -6.27
C GLY A 225 15.08 16.63 -6.22
N ILE A 226 14.16 17.59 -6.19
CA ILE A 226 14.47 19.02 -6.05
C ILE A 226 15.16 19.28 -4.70
N GLY A 227 14.61 18.79 -3.60
CA GLY A 227 15.21 18.98 -2.28
C GLY A 227 16.60 18.37 -2.19
N MET A 228 16.77 17.13 -2.66
CA MET A 228 18.08 16.48 -2.68
C MET A 228 19.10 17.23 -3.52
N LYS A 229 18.68 17.81 -4.65
CA LYS A 229 19.55 18.63 -5.49
C LYS A 229 19.95 19.94 -4.82
N ILE A 230 19.01 20.62 -4.17
CA ILE A 230 19.27 21.89 -3.44
C ILE A 230 20.25 21.64 -2.28
N PHE A 231 20.08 20.56 -1.55
CA PHE A 231 20.91 20.22 -0.40
C PHE A 231 22.15 19.39 -0.74
N GLY A 232 22.50 19.25 -2.04
CA GLY A 232 23.76 18.68 -2.49
C GLY A 232 23.88 17.16 -2.33
N VAL A 233 22.78 16.43 -2.27
CA VAL A 233 22.80 14.95 -2.28
C VAL A 233 23.21 14.47 -3.67
N PRO A 234 24.25 13.60 -3.80
CA PRO A 234 24.64 13.02 -5.07
C PRO A 234 23.47 12.29 -5.74
N ASN A 235 23.45 12.28 -7.07
CA ASN A 235 22.43 11.56 -7.85
C ASN A 235 20.97 11.88 -7.46
N ALA A 236 20.69 13.16 -7.16
CA ALA A 236 19.36 13.64 -6.70
C ALA A 236 18.19 13.19 -7.61
N THR A 237 18.42 13.10 -8.94
CA THR A 237 17.41 12.63 -9.89
C THR A 237 17.06 11.16 -9.66
N LEU A 238 18.06 10.32 -9.41
CA LEU A 238 17.87 8.92 -9.08
C LEU A 238 17.04 8.79 -7.79
N TRP A 239 17.48 9.44 -6.71
CA TRP A 239 16.81 9.38 -5.42
C TRP A 239 15.39 9.97 -5.45
N GLY A 240 15.17 11.00 -6.26
CA GLY A 240 13.83 11.52 -6.56
C GLY A 240 12.94 10.47 -7.25
N SER A 241 13.48 9.74 -8.22
CA SER A 241 12.75 8.66 -8.90
C SER A 241 12.45 7.49 -7.96
N VAL A 242 13.41 7.10 -7.12
CA VAL A 242 13.21 6.09 -6.06
C VAL A 242 12.14 6.56 -5.08
N SER A 243 12.17 7.84 -4.69
CA SER A 243 11.16 8.43 -3.81
C SER A 243 9.76 8.38 -4.42
N ALA A 244 9.62 8.61 -5.74
CA ALA A 244 8.34 8.46 -6.43
C ALA A 244 7.78 7.04 -6.33
N VAL A 245 8.61 6.01 -6.50
CA VAL A 245 8.19 4.62 -6.35
C VAL A 245 7.89 4.28 -4.90
N ALA A 246 8.75 4.69 -3.98
CA ALA A 246 8.58 4.45 -2.55
C ALA A 246 7.30 5.11 -2.01
N SER A 247 6.94 6.30 -2.49
CA SER A 247 5.73 7.04 -2.07
C SER A 247 4.41 6.39 -2.50
N LEU A 248 4.45 5.32 -3.32
CA LEU A 248 3.27 4.48 -3.54
C LEU A 248 2.79 3.81 -2.23
N VAL A 249 3.66 3.76 -1.21
CA VAL A 249 3.30 3.33 0.15
C VAL A 249 3.14 4.58 1.03
N PRO A 250 1.91 5.04 1.29
CA PRO A 250 1.68 6.27 2.04
C PRO A 250 2.28 6.24 3.45
N GLY A 251 2.82 7.37 3.90
CA GLY A 251 3.33 7.57 5.26
C GLY A 251 4.74 7.05 5.53
N LEU A 252 5.19 5.99 4.87
CA LEU A 252 6.52 5.40 5.08
C LEU A 252 7.44 5.56 3.88
N GLY A 253 6.89 5.65 2.67
CA GLY A 253 7.65 5.51 1.44
C GLY A 253 8.76 6.55 1.30
N THR A 254 8.47 7.82 1.47
CA THR A 254 9.46 8.89 1.36
C THR A 254 10.46 8.88 2.52
N ALA A 255 10.03 8.51 3.75
CA ALA A 255 10.91 8.44 4.92
C ALA A 255 12.05 7.43 4.71
N ILE A 256 11.77 6.28 4.08
CA ILE A 256 12.78 5.25 3.77
C ILE A 256 13.94 5.84 2.93
N ILE A 257 13.66 6.85 2.12
CA ILE A 257 14.66 7.48 1.26
C ILE A 257 15.31 8.70 1.96
N PHE A 258 14.51 9.51 2.66
CA PHE A 258 15.03 10.71 3.33
C PHE A 258 15.92 10.39 4.52
N ILE A 259 15.61 9.34 5.32
CA ILE A 259 16.43 8.96 6.48
C ILE A 259 17.87 8.63 6.08
N PRO A 260 18.14 7.72 5.11
CA PRO A 260 19.52 7.47 4.65
C PRO A 260 20.19 8.71 4.03
N ALA A 261 19.46 9.50 3.25
CA ALA A 261 20.02 10.69 2.61
C ALA A 261 20.44 11.75 3.64
N VAL A 262 19.62 12.01 4.65
CA VAL A 262 19.94 12.93 5.76
C VAL A 262 21.13 12.39 6.56
N SER A 263 21.12 11.08 6.88
CA SER A 263 22.22 10.43 7.60
C SER A 263 23.54 10.54 6.83
N TYR A 264 23.51 10.34 5.52
CA TYR A 264 24.67 10.54 4.65
C TYR A 264 25.23 11.95 4.74
N MET A 265 24.35 12.97 4.66
CA MET A 265 24.77 14.38 4.76
C MET A 265 25.37 14.73 6.13
N PHE A 266 24.87 14.10 7.21
CA PHE A 266 25.51 14.21 8.52
C PHE A 266 26.90 13.56 8.57
N ILE A 267 27.05 12.37 7.99
CA ILE A 267 28.31 11.60 7.98
C ILE A 267 29.43 12.37 7.23
N ILE A 268 29.10 13.01 6.12
CA ILE A 268 30.09 13.82 5.37
C ILE A 268 30.39 15.19 6.02
N GLY A 269 29.81 15.48 7.21
CA GLY A 269 30.06 16.69 7.97
C GLY A 269 29.25 17.92 7.51
N ASN A 270 28.32 17.75 6.58
CA ASN A 270 27.54 18.87 6.02
C ASN A 270 26.25 19.11 6.81
N VAL A 271 26.39 19.42 8.10
CA VAL A 271 25.29 19.54 9.06
C VAL A 271 24.20 20.53 8.65
N PRO A 272 24.50 21.75 8.16
CA PRO A 272 23.45 22.69 7.75
C PRO A 272 22.57 22.13 6.62
N PHE A 273 23.17 21.44 5.65
CA PHE A 273 22.43 20.84 4.54
C PHE A 273 21.64 19.59 4.99
N ALA A 274 22.18 18.81 5.93
CA ALA A 274 21.46 17.69 6.54
C ALA A 274 20.18 18.16 7.25
N ILE A 275 20.27 19.20 8.05
CA ILE A 275 19.12 19.81 8.75
C ILE A 275 18.14 20.41 7.73
N GLY A 276 18.64 21.10 6.70
CA GLY A 276 17.81 21.64 5.63
C GLY A 276 17.04 20.55 4.89
N LEU A 277 17.71 19.44 4.55
CA LEU A 277 17.10 18.28 3.89
C LEU A 277 16.05 17.60 4.78
N LEU A 278 16.33 17.47 6.07
CA LEU A 278 15.38 16.93 7.05
C LEU A 278 14.11 17.79 7.13
N LEU A 279 14.28 19.10 7.26
CA LEU A 279 13.16 20.04 7.29
C LEU A 279 12.37 20.02 5.97
N TRP A 280 13.05 19.94 4.83
CA TRP A 280 12.41 19.80 3.53
C TRP A 280 11.58 18.52 3.45
N GLY A 281 12.12 17.38 3.88
CA GLY A 281 11.42 16.09 3.90
C GLY A 281 10.16 16.14 4.75
N ILE A 282 10.24 16.71 5.96
CA ILE A 282 9.12 16.77 6.89
C ILE A 282 8.07 17.81 6.46
N LEU A 283 8.51 19.06 6.17
CA LEU A 283 7.61 20.19 5.96
C LEU A 283 7.08 20.28 4.53
N ILE A 284 7.85 19.88 3.51
CA ILE A 284 7.43 20.01 2.12
C ILE A 284 6.93 18.68 1.59
N VAL A 285 7.74 17.62 1.68
CA VAL A 285 7.35 16.32 1.14
C VAL A 285 6.29 15.64 2.01
N GLY A 286 6.44 15.71 3.34
CA GLY A 286 5.47 15.13 4.29
C GLY A 286 4.11 15.84 4.28
N LEU A 287 4.05 17.15 4.01
CA LEU A 287 2.78 17.87 3.88
C LEU A 287 1.95 17.38 2.68
N VAL A 288 2.59 16.89 1.61
CA VAL A 288 1.88 16.33 0.46
C VAL A 288 1.03 15.13 0.86
N ASP A 289 1.56 14.20 1.66
CA ASP A 289 0.81 13.03 2.14
C ASP A 289 -0.36 13.44 3.04
N ASN A 290 -0.12 14.36 3.96
CA ASN A 290 -1.09 14.68 5.01
C ASN A 290 -2.23 15.58 4.52
N PHE A 291 -1.99 16.44 3.53
CA PHE A 291 -2.99 17.40 3.04
C PHE A 291 -3.51 17.06 1.65
N LEU A 292 -2.62 16.75 0.71
CA LEU A 292 -3.03 16.51 -0.66
C LEU A 292 -3.68 15.12 -0.82
N GLY A 293 -3.24 14.14 -0.05
CA GLY A 293 -3.78 12.77 -0.07
C GLY A 293 -5.29 12.74 0.19
N PRO A 294 -5.77 13.14 1.37
CA PRO A 294 -7.20 13.14 1.70
C PRO A 294 -8.04 14.00 0.75
N TYR A 295 -7.47 15.13 0.28
CA TYR A 295 -8.14 16.00 -0.70
C TYR A 295 -8.35 15.30 -2.05
N LEU A 296 -7.35 14.59 -2.57
CA LEU A 296 -7.46 13.89 -3.84
C LEU A 296 -8.35 12.65 -3.76
N TYR A 297 -8.33 11.93 -2.63
CA TYR A 297 -9.15 10.74 -2.41
C TYR A 297 -10.63 11.09 -2.24
N SER A 298 -10.94 12.29 -1.70
CA SER A 298 -12.32 12.78 -1.57
C SER A 298 -12.89 13.34 -2.90
N ARG A 299 -12.05 13.65 -3.89
CA ARG A 299 -12.50 14.15 -5.19
C ARG A 299 -13.38 13.13 -5.90
N GLY A 300 -14.63 13.48 -6.11
CA GLY A 300 -15.64 12.62 -6.73
C GLY A 300 -16.41 11.73 -5.75
N SER A 301 -16.24 11.94 -4.43
CA SER A 301 -17.11 11.40 -3.40
C SER A 301 -17.72 12.55 -2.59
N GLU A 302 -18.97 12.44 -2.20
CA GLU A 302 -19.64 13.39 -1.29
C GLU A 302 -19.19 13.22 0.17
N ILE A 303 -18.17 12.40 0.41
CA ILE A 303 -17.65 12.05 1.74
C ILE A 303 -16.72 13.17 2.19
N HIS A 304 -16.96 13.65 3.42
CA HIS A 304 -16.13 14.69 4.03
C HIS A 304 -14.67 14.25 4.14
N GLN A 305 -13.74 15.18 3.84
CA GLN A 305 -12.31 14.93 3.78
C GLN A 305 -11.74 14.30 5.08
N LEU A 306 -12.24 14.73 6.24
CA LEU A 306 -11.83 14.19 7.54
C LEU A 306 -12.16 12.69 7.69
N ILE A 307 -13.35 12.28 7.25
CA ILE A 307 -13.76 10.87 7.27
C ILE A 307 -12.84 10.05 6.36
N MET A 308 -12.51 10.60 5.18
CA MET A 308 -11.59 9.96 4.24
C MET A 308 -10.18 9.80 4.82
N LEU A 309 -9.69 10.81 5.56
CA LEU A 309 -8.40 10.72 6.29
C LEU A 309 -8.41 9.57 7.28
N PHE A 310 -9.43 9.48 8.15
CA PHE A 310 -9.53 8.37 9.11
C PHE A 310 -9.75 7.02 8.43
N ALA A 311 -10.44 6.98 7.30
CA ALA A 311 -10.60 5.77 6.50
C ALA A 311 -9.25 5.24 5.98
N VAL A 312 -8.39 6.15 5.50
CA VAL A 312 -7.04 5.80 5.05
C VAL A 312 -6.17 5.33 6.21
N LEU A 313 -6.10 6.12 7.30
CA LEU A 313 -5.26 5.78 8.46
C LEU A 313 -5.73 4.48 9.15
N GLY A 314 -7.04 4.34 9.39
CA GLY A 314 -7.63 3.12 9.97
C GLY A 314 -7.48 1.93 9.03
N GLY A 315 -7.61 2.14 7.72
CA GLY A 315 -7.39 1.12 6.71
C GLY A 315 -5.96 0.58 6.75
N ILE A 316 -4.96 1.46 6.78
CA ILE A 316 -3.54 1.07 6.91
C ILE A 316 -3.30 0.31 8.23
N GLY A 317 -3.89 0.77 9.33
CA GLY A 317 -3.76 0.11 10.63
C GLY A 317 -4.34 -1.31 10.67
N LEU A 318 -5.45 -1.58 9.94
CA LEU A 318 -6.13 -2.88 9.93
C LEU A 318 -5.62 -3.82 8.84
N PHE A 319 -5.30 -3.31 7.66
CA PHE A 319 -5.01 -4.08 6.44
C PHE A 319 -3.61 -3.81 5.89
N GLY A 320 -2.71 -3.22 6.69
CA GLY A 320 -1.36 -2.87 6.23
C GLY A 320 -1.37 -1.89 5.04
N PRO A 321 -0.33 -1.93 4.19
CA PRO A 321 -0.19 -0.99 3.07
C PRO A 321 -1.37 -1.00 2.09
N VAL A 322 -2.05 -2.13 1.89
CA VAL A 322 -3.22 -2.23 0.99
C VAL A 322 -4.42 -1.47 1.55
N GLY A 323 -4.45 -1.28 2.87
CA GLY A 323 -5.53 -0.61 3.59
C GLY A 323 -5.76 0.84 3.19
N PHE A 324 -4.76 1.53 2.62
CA PHE A 324 -4.94 2.90 2.13
C PHE A 324 -5.95 3.01 0.98
N ILE A 325 -6.12 1.94 0.18
CA ILE A 325 -7.19 1.85 -0.84
C ILE A 325 -8.46 1.26 -0.24
N PHE A 326 -8.29 0.25 0.63
CA PHE A 326 -9.42 -0.51 1.14
C PHE A 326 -10.25 0.29 2.15
N GLY A 327 -9.63 1.11 2.99
CA GLY A 327 -10.32 2.02 3.91
C GLY A 327 -11.34 2.93 3.21
N PRO A 328 -10.94 3.73 2.21
CA PRO A 328 -11.86 4.53 1.39
C PRO A 328 -12.99 3.73 0.75
N ILE A 329 -12.73 2.50 0.27
CA ILE A 329 -13.75 1.63 -0.32
C ILE A 329 -14.80 1.24 0.71
N ILE A 330 -14.38 0.83 1.92
CA ILE A 330 -15.29 0.44 3.00
C ILE A 330 -16.20 1.62 3.38
N ILE A 331 -15.64 2.80 3.56
CA ILE A 331 -16.41 4.00 3.90
C ILE A 331 -17.36 4.39 2.76
N ALA A 332 -16.91 4.33 1.52
CA ALA A 332 -17.77 4.62 0.37
C ALA A 332 -18.92 3.61 0.26
N LEU A 333 -18.67 2.34 0.52
CA LEU A 333 -19.70 1.30 0.59
C LEU A 333 -20.70 1.58 1.72
N PHE A 334 -20.22 1.93 2.91
CA PHE A 334 -21.08 2.24 4.06
C PHE A 334 -22.07 3.36 3.73
N PHE A 335 -21.60 4.48 3.18
CA PHE A 335 -22.50 5.57 2.79
C PHE A 335 -23.48 5.16 1.67
N THR A 336 -23.02 4.39 0.69
CA THR A 336 -23.87 3.86 -0.37
C THR A 336 -24.98 2.96 0.18
N LEU A 337 -24.66 2.11 1.15
CA LEU A 337 -25.65 1.24 1.80
C LEU A 337 -26.64 2.05 2.63
N ILE A 338 -26.21 3.10 3.34
CA ILE A 338 -27.12 4.03 4.05
C ILE A 338 -28.09 4.70 3.06
N GLU A 339 -27.59 5.16 1.94
CA GLU A 339 -28.40 5.82 0.90
C GLU A 339 -29.45 4.86 0.31
N ILE A 340 -29.05 3.61 0.03
CA ILE A 340 -29.96 2.56 -0.41
C ILE A 340 -31.00 2.25 0.68
N TYR A 341 -30.57 2.15 1.94
CA TYR A 341 -31.46 1.93 3.09
C TYR A 341 -32.52 3.05 3.23
N GLN A 342 -32.10 4.31 3.11
CA GLN A 342 -33.02 5.46 3.16
C GLN A 342 -34.06 5.41 2.04
N THR A 343 -33.64 5.05 0.84
CA THR A 343 -34.55 4.95 -0.31
C THR A 343 -35.49 3.75 -0.20
N LEU A 344 -34.96 2.57 0.16
CA LEU A 344 -35.75 1.33 0.22
C LEU A 344 -36.68 1.25 1.41
N ILE A 345 -36.21 1.60 2.61
CA ILE A 345 -36.91 1.33 3.88
C ILE A 345 -37.62 2.58 4.38
N LEU A 346 -36.96 3.74 4.34
CA LEU A 346 -37.56 4.98 4.82
C LEU A 346 -38.41 5.67 3.77
N LYS A 347 -38.43 5.18 2.51
CA LYS A 347 -39.14 5.78 1.37
C LYS A 347 -38.91 7.29 1.23
N LYS A 348 -37.75 7.75 1.65
CA LYS A 348 -37.34 9.14 1.57
C LYS A 348 -36.74 9.36 0.19
N ASN A 349 -37.43 10.12 -0.69
CA ASN A 349 -36.84 10.60 -1.93
C ASN A 349 -35.69 11.53 -1.53
N LEU A 350 -34.47 11.14 -1.87
CA LEU A 350 -33.30 12.01 -1.74
C LEU A 350 -33.36 12.98 -2.93
N GLU A 351 -33.80 14.23 -2.68
CA GLU A 351 -33.66 15.37 -3.59
C GLU A 351 -32.19 15.75 -3.80
#